data_5b650fd30564f0fd2fa633f6abad3fba
#
_entry.id   5b650fd30564f0fd2fa633f6abad3fba
#
_cell.length_a   1.000
_cell.length_b   1.000
_cell.length_c   1.000
_cell.angle_alpha   90.00
_cell.angle_beta   90.00
_cell.angle_gamma   90.00
#
_symmetry.space_group_name_H-M   'P 1'
#
loop_
_entity.id
_entity.type
_entity.pdbx_description
1 polymer ?
#
loop_
_entity_poly.entity_id
_entity_poly.type
_entity_poly.pdbx_seq_one_letter_code
_entity_poly.pdbx_strand_id
1 'polypeptide(L)'
;MLRIGCILLLLLVAFTDSIPDQSSSKATQLIRVSYGLKDNFEFLKILSSTISNRGSADQKKYFKRCVQHHIESEILHLQMDLGRSYAELRRTQGLLIQLYMLVLDEEVKELDEELGRLARLANGKEKTETKLYLRLGYREIAIAKQRLMIGKNIRPYLYLMKLQEFSFSLKSLKQAEKYIVMLGLLHDSIDDFNKEVRSFEGLVSEVNRIIFNDREKYLRFLYDSNFDSFSEVSYYDSVWKQPDLHELAIGIPNFDPAYLRNPEEAKPPKPTTIK
;
A
#
# COMPACT_ATOMS: atom_id res chain seq x y z
N MET A 1 45.64 13.84 -53.88
CA MET A 1 44.28 14.37 -53.64
C MET A 1 43.35 13.41 -52.93
N LEU A 2 43.61 12.10 -52.85
CA LEU A 2 42.69 11.12 -52.21
C LEU A 2 42.71 11.12 -50.67
N ARG A 3 43.78 11.62 -50.03
CA ARG A 3 43.94 11.63 -48.56
C ARG A 3 43.20 12.76 -47.84
N ILE A 4 42.87 13.83 -48.50
CA ILE A 4 42.17 15.00 -47.92
C ILE A 4 40.65 14.72 -47.87
N GLY A 5 40.13 13.98 -48.85
CA GLY A 5 38.71 13.58 -48.88
C GLY A 5 38.27 12.66 -47.73
N CYS A 6 39.14 11.72 -47.30
CA CYS A 6 38.83 10.83 -46.20
C CYS A 6 38.79 11.52 -44.83
N ILE A 7 39.61 12.54 -44.61
CA ILE A 7 39.62 13.30 -43.34
C ILE A 7 38.39 14.19 -43.22
N LEU A 8 37.91 14.76 -44.33
CA LEU A 8 36.68 15.56 -44.34
C LEU A 8 35.42 14.70 -44.10
N LEU A 9 35.43 13.46 -44.64
CA LEU A 9 34.31 12.50 -44.43
C LEU A 9 34.25 12.00 -42.99
N LEU A 10 35.42 11.76 -42.35
CA LEU A 10 35.52 11.36 -40.94
C LEU A 10 35.10 12.49 -39.98
N LEU A 11 35.37 13.77 -40.33
CA LEU A 11 34.89 14.90 -39.54
C LEU A 11 33.37 15.11 -39.67
N LEU A 12 32.77 14.82 -40.82
CA LEU A 12 31.32 14.90 -41.00
C LEU A 12 30.58 13.80 -40.23
N VAL A 13 31.12 12.60 -40.09
CA VAL A 13 30.55 11.51 -39.30
C VAL A 13 30.68 11.79 -37.81
N ALA A 14 31.72 12.46 -37.35
CA ALA A 14 31.93 12.81 -35.94
C ALA A 14 30.95 13.90 -35.42
N PHE A 15 30.34 14.69 -36.30
CA PHE A 15 29.38 15.73 -35.91
C PHE A 15 27.92 15.29 -35.93
N THR A 16 27.60 14.08 -36.38
CA THR A 16 26.22 13.58 -36.37
C THR A 16 25.84 12.85 -35.08
N ASP A 17 26.79 12.57 -34.18
CA ASP A 17 26.57 11.74 -32.99
C ASP A 17 26.22 12.50 -31.69
N SER A 18 25.83 13.77 -31.75
CA SER A 18 25.61 14.53 -30.52
C SER A 18 24.46 15.53 -30.56
N ILE A 19 23.32 15.11 -31.08
CA ILE A 19 22.05 15.70 -30.63
C ILE A 19 21.38 14.59 -29.81
N PRO A 20 21.49 14.58 -28.47
CA PRO A 20 20.64 13.71 -27.68
C PRO A 20 19.24 14.14 -28.00
N ASP A 21 18.45 13.20 -28.51
CA ASP A 21 17.07 13.42 -28.85
C ASP A 21 16.29 13.77 -27.57
N GLN A 22 16.27 15.07 -27.24
CA GLN A 22 15.57 15.59 -26.05
C GLN A 22 14.10 15.27 -26.10
N SER A 23 13.54 15.00 -27.28
CA SER A 23 12.15 14.62 -27.46
C SER A 23 11.90 13.18 -26.98
N SER A 24 12.80 12.24 -27.32
CA SER A 24 12.71 10.84 -26.85
C SER A 24 12.91 10.76 -25.33
N SER A 25 13.76 11.59 -24.76
CA SER A 25 13.97 11.68 -23.31
C SER A 25 12.73 12.18 -22.58
N LYS A 26 12.08 13.25 -23.07
CA LYS A 26 10.86 13.79 -22.47
C LYS A 26 9.67 12.83 -22.60
N ALA A 27 9.50 12.20 -23.76
CA ALA A 27 8.44 11.19 -23.96
C ALA A 27 8.63 10.01 -23.02
N THR A 28 9.85 9.53 -22.85
CA THR A 28 10.14 8.44 -21.90
C THR A 28 9.87 8.84 -20.44
N GLN A 29 10.21 10.07 -20.05
CA GLN A 29 9.91 10.60 -18.72
C GLN A 29 8.40 10.72 -18.51
N LEU A 30 7.66 11.26 -19.48
CA LEU A 30 6.21 11.38 -19.42
C LEU A 30 5.54 10.00 -19.18
N ILE A 31 5.92 9.00 -19.97
CA ILE A 31 5.42 7.63 -19.83
C ILE A 31 5.74 7.07 -18.43
N ARG A 32 6.98 7.23 -17.98
CA ARG A 32 7.42 6.74 -16.66
C ARG A 32 6.65 7.38 -15.51
N VAL A 33 6.40 8.69 -15.56
CA VAL A 33 5.63 9.40 -14.54
C VAL A 33 4.17 8.95 -14.57
N SER A 34 3.55 8.88 -15.76
CA SER A 34 2.15 8.47 -15.90
C SER A 34 1.89 7.07 -15.34
N TYR A 35 2.74 6.08 -15.67
CA TYR A 35 2.62 4.74 -15.10
C TYR A 35 2.87 4.74 -13.59
N GLY A 36 3.88 5.46 -13.13
CA GLY A 36 4.18 5.55 -11.70
C GLY A 36 3.05 6.18 -10.89
N LEU A 37 2.37 7.19 -11.40
CA LEU A 37 1.19 7.80 -10.77
C LEU A 37 0.04 6.78 -10.68
N LYS A 38 -0.23 6.06 -11.76
CA LYS A 38 -1.25 5.00 -11.75
C LYS A 38 -0.94 3.92 -10.71
N ASP A 39 0.31 3.45 -10.66
CA ASP A 39 0.73 2.44 -9.69
C ASP A 39 0.60 2.95 -8.25
N ASN A 40 1.02 4.19 -7.97
CA ASN A 40 0.87 4.80 -6.65
C ASN A 40 -0.59 4.90 -6.23
N PHE A 41 -1.49 5.28 -7.15
CA PHE A 41 -2.92 5.33 -6.90
C PHE A 41 -3.48 3.95 -6.50
N GLU A 42 -3.11 2.88 -7.21
CA GLU A 42 -3.53 1.52 -6.87
C GLU A 42 -3.02 1.09 -5.49
N PHE A 43 -1.78 1.41 -5.12
CA PHE A 43 -1.26 1.11 -3.79
C PHE A 43 -1.98 1.89 -2.69
N LEU A 44 -2.27 3.17 -2.91
CA LEU A 44 -3.07 3.99 -1.99
C LEU A 44 -4.48 3.41 -1.82
N LYS A 45 -5.13 3.02 -2.91
CA LYS A 45 -6.47 2.44 -2.90
C LYS A 45 -6.55 1.14 -2.10
N ILE A 46 -5.60 0.21 -2.33
CA ILE A 46 -5.53 -1.06 -1.60
C ILE A 46 -5.35 -0.84 -0.10
N LEU A 47 -4.52 0.13 0.29
CA LEU A 47 -4.24 0.44 1.69
C LEU A 47 -5.36 1.23 2.36
N SER A 48 -6.13 1.99 1.58
CA SER A 48 -7.14 2.93 2.08
C SER A 48 -8.22 2.25 2.94
N SER A 49 -8.70 1.07 2.56
CA SER A 49 -9.71 0.35 3.34
C SER A 49 -9.18 -0.07 4.70
N THR A 50 -7.96 -0.60 4.78
CA THR A 50 -7.33 -0.98 6.04
C THR A 50 -7.13 0.24 6.95
N ILE A 51 -6.62 1.35 6.39
CA ILE A 51 -6.46 2.61 7.12
C ILE A 51 -7.81 3.17 7.60
N SER A 52 -8.85 3.06 6.77
CA SER A 52 -10.20 3.53 7.13
C SER A 52 -10.80 2.72 8.28
N ASN A 53 -10.68 1.40 8.20
CA ASN A 53 -11.35 0.49 9.12
C ASN A 53 -10.58 0.32 10.44
N ARG A 54 -9.25 0.28 10.39
CA ARG A 54 -8.40 -0.14 11.52
C ARG A 54 -7.20 0.76 11.79
N GLY A 55 -6.88 1.67 10.87
CA GLY A 55 -5.70 2.53 11.00
C GLY A 55 -5.69 3.37 12.26
N SER A 56 -4.55 3.37 12.96
CA SER A 56 -4.29 4.26 14.09
C SER A 56 -4.29 5.73 13.66
N ALA A 57 -4.39 6.65 14.61
CA ALA A 57 -4.34 8.08 14.32
C ALA A 57 -3.06 8.48 13.58
N ASP A 58 -1.93 7.85 13.94
CA ASP A 58 -0.65 8.13 13.29
C ASP A 58 -0.56 7.53 11.89
N GLN A 59 -1.05 6.31 11.68
CA GLN A 59 -1.16 5.72 10.34
C GLN A 59 -2.06 6.54 9.43
N LYS A 60 -3.18 7.07 9.93
CA LYS A 60 -4.07 7.98 9.18
C LYS A 60 -3.37 9.27 8.78
N LYS A 61 -2.60 9.88 9.69
CA LYS A 61 -1.78 11.06 9.37
C LYS A 61 -0.72 10.73 8.30
N TYR A 62 -0.07 9.58 8.44
CA TYR A 62 0.94 9.12 7.49
C TYR A 62 0.33 8.90 6.11
N PHE A 63 -0.81 8.22 6.05
CA PHE A 63 -1.55 8.00 4.81
C PHE A 63 -1.96 9.32 4.15
N LYS A 64 -2.45 10.29 4.94
CA LYS A 64 -2.75 11.64 4.45
C LYS A 64 -1.53 12.26 3.76
N ARG A 65 -0.34 12.13 4.34
CA ARG A 65 0.90 12.63 3.74
C ARG A 65 1.24 11.94 2.41
N CYS A 66 1.04 10.61 2.33
CA CYS A 66 1.21 9.89 1.07
C CYS A 66 0.28 10.42 -0.03
N VAL A 67 -1.00 10.64 0.31
CA VAL A 67 -2.00 11.19 -0.63
C VAL A 67 -1.62 12.60 -1.07
N GLN A 68 -1.13 13.45 -0.17
CA GLN A 68 -0.69 14.81 -0.49
C GLN A 68 0.41 14.84 -1.56
N HIS A 69 1.51 14.07 -1.33
CA HIS A 69 2.60 14.00 -2.30
C HIS A 69 2.17 13.37 -3.62
N HIS A 70 1.23 12.42 -3.58
CA HIS A 70 0.65 11.87 -4.80
C HIS A 70 -0.09 12.94 -5.61
N ILE A 71 -0.95 13.73 -4.96
CA ILE A 71 -1.68 14.83 -5.60
C ILE A 71 -0.72 15.89 -6.14
N GLU A 72 0.30 16.26 -5.37
CA GLU A 72 1.32 17.23 -5.83
C GLU A 72 2.04 16.71 -7.07
N SER A 73 2.38 15.41 -7.09
CA SER A 73 2.97 14.78 -8.28
C SER A 73 2.04 14.83 -9.49
N GLU A 74 0.73 14.60 -9.31
CA GLU A 74 -0.27 14.72 -10.39
C GLU A 74 -0.39 16.15 -10.91
N ILE A 75 -0.45 17.15 -10.02
CA ILE A 75 -0.52 18.57 -10.40
C ILE A 75 0.71 18.96 -11.23
N LEU A 76 1.91 18.60 -10.77
CA LEU A 76 3.15 18.87 -11.49
C LEU A 76 3.22 18.14 -12.84
N HIS A 77 2.66 16.94 -12.92
CA HIS A 77 2.53 16.18 -14.17
C HIS A 77 1.63 16.92 -15.17
N LEU A 78 0.49 17.41 -14.73
CA LEU A 78 -0.43 18.22 -15.57
C LEU A 78 0.21 19.54 -16.02
N GLN A 79 1.08 20.12 -15.19
CA GLN A 79 1.87 21.31 -15.53
C GLN A 79 3.07 21.00 -16.43
N MET A 80 3.28 19.73 -16.82
CA MET A 80 4.40 19.25 -17.61
C MET A 80 5.78 19.47 -16.95
N ASP A 81 5.81 19.69 -15.64
CA ASP A 81 7.05 19.70 -14.84
C ASP A 81 7.41 18.27 -14.43
N LEU A 82 7.89 17.50 -15.39
CA LEU A 82 8.14 16.08 -15.23
C LEU A 82 9.25 15.78 -14.23
N GLY A 83 10.21 16.69 -14.07
CA GLY A 83 11.31 16.51 -13.12
C GLY A 83 10.84 16.56 -11.67
N ARG A 84 10.11 17.60 -11.28
CA ARG A 84 9.52 17.71 -9.93
C ARG A 84 8.43 16.67 -9.71
N SER A 85 7.59 16.43 -10.71
CA SER A 85 6.57 15.37 -10.63
C SER A 85 7.19 14.01 -10.31
N TYR A 86 8.28 13.65 -10.98
CA TYR A 86 8.99 12.40 -10.69
C TYR A 86 9.60 12.36 -9.29
N ALA A 87 10.13 13.49 -8.81
CA ALA A 87 10.64 13.57 -7.44
C ALA A 87 9.54 13.33 -6.38
N GLU A 88 8.37 13.99 -6.54
CA GLU A 88 7.22 13.80 -5.64
C GLU A 88 6.63 12.39 -5.75
N LEU A 89 6.58 11.81 -6.95
CA LEU A 89 6.20 10.41 -7.16
C LEU A 89 7.10 9.46 -6.36
N ARG A 90 8.42 9.66 -6.40
CA ARG A 90 9.37 8.84 -5.63
C ARG A 90 9.24 9.05 -4.13
N ARG A 91 8.97 10.29 -3.71
CA ARG A 91 8.69 10.62 -2.31
C ARG A 91 7.45 9.87 -1.81
N THR A 92 6.37 9.89 -2.58
CA THR A 92 5.15 9.10 -2.31
C THR A 92 5.47 7.61 -2.15
N GLN A 93 6.26 7.03 -3.07
CA GLN A 93 6.64 5.62 -3.00
C GLN A 93 7.46 5.29 -1.74
N GLY A 94 8.39 6.15 -1.36
CA GLY A 94 9.18 6.00 -0.14
C GLY A 94 8.32 6.01 1.12
N LEU A 95 7.38 6.94 1.20
CA LEU A 95 6.42 7.03 2.31
C LEU A 95 5.47 5.83 2.33
N LEU A 96 4.95 5.40 1.18
CA LEU A 96 4.08 4.23 1.08
C LEU A 96 4.80 2.96 1.56
N ILE A 97 6.06 2.75 1.21
CA ILE A 97 6.85 1.61 1.68
C ILE A 97 6.88 1.57 3.21
N GLN A 98 7.16 2.71 3.85
CA GLN A 98 7.21 2.80 5.31
C GLN A 98 5.84 2.53 5.94
N LEU A 99 4.79 3.13 5.39
CA LEU A 99 3.43 2.94 5.89
C LEU A 99 2.96 1.49 5.72
N TYR A 100 3.21 0.87 4.56
CA TYR A 100 2.92 -0.55 4.36
C TYR A 100 3.63 -1.45 5.37
N MET A 101 4.91 -1.18 5.66
CA MET A 101 5.64 -1.97 6.66
C MET A 101 5.01 -1.85 8.05
N LEU A 102 4.65 -0.64 8.48
CA LEU A 102 3.99 -0.42 9.76
C LEU A 102 2.65 -1.16 9.85
N VAL A 103 1.81 -1.00 8.83
CA VAL A 103 0.50 -1.66 8.77
C VAL A 103 0.65 -3.17 8.73
N LEU A 104 1.50 -3.70 7.87
CA LEU A 104 1.65 -5.16 7.70
C LEU A 104 2.24 -5.84 8.95
N ASP A 105 3.15 -5.20 9.67
CA ASP A 105 3.71 -5.77 10.90
C ASP A 105 2.64 -5.86 12.01
N GLU A 106 1.74 -4.87 12.12
CA GLU A 106 0.61 -4.90 13.06
C GLU A 106 -0.45 -5.91 12.63
N GLU A 107 -0.88 -5.88 11.36
CA GLU A 107 -1.91 -6.75 10.81
C GLU A 107 -1.54 -8.24 10.92
N VAL A 108 -0.31 -8.59 10.53
CA VAL A 108 0.19 -9.97 10.63
C VAL A 108 0.10 -10.47 12.07
N LYS A 109 0.48 -9.64 13.05
CA LYS A 109 0.45 -10.01 14.46
C LYS A 109 -0.99 -10.17 14.95
N GLU A 110 -1.85 -9.19 14.67
CA GLU A 110 -3.25 -9.21 15.13
C GLU A 110 -4.01 -10.40 14.55
N LEU A 111 -3.89 -10.66 13.24
CA LEU A 111 -4.61 -11.76 12.60
C LEU A 111 -4.07 -13.14 13.03
N ASP A 112 -2.77 -13.27 13.28
CA ASP A 112 -2.18 -14.51 13.80
C ASP A 112 -2.66 -14.80 15.23
N GLU A 113 -2.72 -13.78 16.09
CA GLU A 113 -3.26 -13.88 17.45
C GLU A 113 -4.75 -14.24 17.46
N GLU A 114 -5.56 -13.58 16.60
CA GLU A 114 -6.98 -13.82 16.49
C GLU A 114 -7.28 -15.23 15.96
N LEU A 115 -6.59 -15.66 14.92
CA LEU A 115 -6.74 -17.00 14.37
C LEU A 115 -6.34 -18.07 15.42
N GLY A 116 -5.27 -17.80 16.18
CA GLY A 116 -4.86 -18.65 17.29
C GLY A 116 -5.91 -18.70 18.42
N ARG A 117 -6.59 -17.58 18.71
CA ARG A 117 -7.70 -17.53 19.66
C ARG A 117 -8.87 -18.41 19.19
N LEU A 118 -9.29 -18.24 17.94
CA LEU A 118 -10.39 -19.02 17.34
C LEU A 118 -10.03 -20.52 17.27
N ALA A 119 -8.80 -20.86 16.96
CA ALA A 119 -8.33 -22.25 16.95
C ALA A 119 -8.45 -22.92 18.34
N ARG A 120 -8.10 -22.18 19.42
CA ARG A 120 -8.28 -22.68 20.80
C ARG A 120 -9.74 -22.90 21.17
N LEU A 121 -10.62 -21.97 20.74
CA LEU A 121 -12.08 -22.09 21.00
C LEU A 121 -12.71 -23.26 20.22
N ALA A 122 -12.18 -23.56 19.03
CA ALA A 122 -12.65 -24.64 18.18
C ALA A 122 -12.20 -26.04 18.67
N ASN A 123 -11.24 -26.11 19.60
CA ASN A 123 -10.69 -27.37 20.08
C ASN A 123 -11.78 -28.21 20.76
N GLY A 124 -11.98 -29.45 20.32
CA GLY A 124 -13.01 -30.39 20.81
C GLY A 124 -14.37 -30.26 20.14
N LYS A 125 -14.62 -29.26 19.28
CA LYS A 125 -15.85 -29.08 18.51
C LYS A 125 -15.61 -29.08 17.00
N GLU A 126 -14.64 -29.84 16.54
CA GLU A 126 -14.10 -29.74 15.18
C GLU A 126 -15.10 -30.22 14.11
N LYS A 127 -15.90 -29.27 13.59
CA LYS A 127 -16.59 -29.45 12.32
C LYS A 127 -15.60 -29.41 11.16
N THR A 128 -15.88 -30.10 10.07
CA THR A 128 -15.02 -30.13 8.88
C THR A 128 -14.75 -28.75 8.32
N GLU A 129 -15.76 -27.87 8.33
CA GLU A 129 -15.67 -26.48 7.87
C GLU A 129 -14.73 -25.64 8.73
N THR A 130 -14.76 -25.84 10.06
CA THR A 130 -13.83 -25.14 10.98
C THR A 130 -12.39 -25.48 10.68
N LYS A 131 -12.07 -26.78 10.48
CA LYS A 131 -10.72 -27.21 10.08
C LYS A 131 -10.30 -26.60 8.75
N LEU A 132 -11.21 -26.53 7.77
CA LEU A 132 -10.96 -25.94 6.48
C LEU A 132 -10.60 -24.45 6.60
N TYR A 133 -11.42 -23.65 7.27
CA TYR A 133 -11.17 -22.21 7.40
C TYR A 133 -9.94 -21.90 8.26
N LEU A 134 -9.66 -22.66 9.31
CA LEU A 134 -8.39 -22.54 10.04
C LEU A 134 -7.20 -22.78 9.14
N ARG A 135 -7.22 -23.86 8.36
CA ARG A 135 -6.13 -24.18 7.41
C ARG A 135 -5.94 -23.08 6.36
N LEU A 136 -7.05 -22.56 5.82
CA LEU A 136 -7.01 -21.49 4.82
C LEU A 136 -6.49 -20.18 5.44
N GLY A 137 -6.96 -19.81 6.62
CA GLY A 137 -6.50 -18.61 7.34
C GLY A 137 -5.00 -18.66 7.62
N TYR A 138 -4.49 -19.77 8.20
CA TYR A 138 -3.06 -19.93 8.44
C TYR A 138 -2.23 -19.92 7.16
N ARG A 139 -2.75 -20.48 6.07
CA ARG A 139 -2.09 -20.44 4.77
C ARG A 139 -1.93 -19.00 4.27
N GLU A 140 -2.98 -18.20 4.32
CA GLU A 140 -2.92 -16.81 3.85
C GLU A 140 -2.00 -15.96 4.73
N ILE A 141 -2.01 -16.13 6.05
CA ILE A 141 -1.07 -15.46 6.95
C ILE A 141 0.38 -15.88 6.63
N ALA A 142 0.63 -17.16 6.35
CA ALA A 142 1.96 -17.62 5.98
C ALA A 142 2.43 -17.00 4.65
N ILE A 143 1.55 -16.92 3.65
CA ILE A 143 1.84 -16.24 2.37
C ILE A 143 2.14 -14.77 2.62
N ALA A 144 1.33 -14.08 3.44
CA ALA A 144 1.55 -12.68 3.77
C ALA A 144 2.90 -12.45 4.44
N LYS A 145 3.26 -13.26 5.44
CA LYS A 145 4.58 -13.23 6.10
C LYS A 145 5.73 -13.42 5.09
N GLN A 146 5.59 -14.39 4.18
CA GLN A 146 6.58 -14.63 3.13
C GLN A 146 6.75 -13.42 2.20
N ARG A 147 5.64 -12.84 1.71
CA ARG A 147 5.65 -11.65 0.85
C ARG A 147 6.25 -10.43 1.55
N LEU A 148 5.89 -10.21 2.81
CA LEU A 148 6.46 -9.16 3.64
C LEU A 148 7.98 -9.31 3.78
N MET A 149 8.47 -10.51 4.04
CA MET A 149 9.90 -10.81 4.11
C MET A 149 10.62 -10.56 2.78
N ILE A 150 10.03 -10.98 1.65
CA ILE A 150 10.57 -10.70 0.32
C ILE A 150 10.66 -9.18 0.11
N GLY A 151 9.57 -8.44 0.36
CA GLY A 151 9.54 -7.00 0.21
C GLY A 151 10.58 -6.28 1.09
N LYS A 152 10.77 -6.70 2.34
CA LYS A 152 11.81 -6.15 3.23
C LYS A 152 13.23 -6.36 2.68
N ASN A 153 13.48 -7.48 2.00
CA ASN A 153 14.81 -7.85 1.48
C ASN A 153 15.11 -7.30 0.06
N ILE A 154 14.12 -6.77 -0.66
CA ILE A 154 14.35 -6.12 -1.95
C ILE A 154 15.24 -4.88 -1.75
N ARG A 155 16.13 -4.60 -2.72
CA ARG A 155 17.05 -3.46 -2.68
C ARG A 155 16.29 -2.13 -2.51
N PRO A 156 16.81 -1.18 -1.71
CA PRO A 156 16.10 0.06 -1.34
C PRO A 156 15.58 0.88 -2.53
N TYR A 157 16.31 0.92 -3.64
CA TYR A 157 15.95 1.72 -4.81
C TYR A 157 14.89 1.08 -5.73
N LEU A 158 14.49 -0.16 -5.48
CA LEU A 158 13.46 -0.89 -6.24
C LEU A 158 12.07 -0.68 -5.62
N TYR A 159 11.63 0.58 -5.51
CA TYR A 159 10.41 0.99 -4.83
C TYR A 159 9.18 0.22 -5.31
N LEU A 160 8.96 0.16 -6.63
CA LEU A 160 7.79 -0.48 -7.21
C LEU A 160 7.70 -1.97 -6.85
N MET A 161 8.83 -2.69 -6.96
CA MET A 161 8.87 -4.11 -6.60
C MET A 161 8.56 -4.34 -5.12
N LYS A 162 9.10 -3.48 -4.23
CA LYS A 162 8.77 -3.53 -2.80
C LYS A 162 7.27 -3.32 -2.56
N LEU A 163 6.70 -2.29 -3.15
CA LEU A 163 5.28 -1.96 -3.00
C LEU A 163 4.38 -3.06 -3.55
N GLN A 164 4.77 -3.70 -4.66
CA GLN A 164 4.05 -4.86 -5.19
C GLN A 164 4.03 -6.03 -4.19
N GLU A 165 5.18 -6.41 -3.62
CA GLU A 165 5.25 -7.49 -2.62
C GLU A 165 4.44 -7.14 -1.36
N PHE A 166 4.51 -5.89 -0.89
CA PHE A 166 3.72 -5.44 0.26
C PHE A 166 2.22 -5.41 -0.04
N SER A 167 1.83 -4.99 -1.24
CA SER A 167 0.42 -5.03 -1.66
C SER A 167 -0.12 -6.46 -1.76
N PHE A 168 0.69 -7.41 -2.24
CA PHE A 168 0.32 -8.83 -2.24
C PHE A 168 0.22 -9.38 -0.82
N SER A 169 1.14 -8.99 0.08
CA SER A 169 1.07 -9.34 1.49
C SER A 169 -0.26 -8.87 2.10
N LEU A 170 -0.62 -7.60 1.90
CA LEU A 170 -1.88 -7.04 2.41
C LEU A 170 -3.11 -7.74 1.84
N LYS A 171 -3.12 -8.04 0.54
CA LYS A 171 -4.21 -8.80 -0.09
C LYS A 171 -4.39 -10.19 0.53
N SER A 172 -3.30 -10.88 0.87
CA SER A 172 -3.38 -12.17 1.57
C SER A 172 -3.91 -12.02 2.99
N LEU A 173 -3.55 -10.95 3.71
CA LEU A 173 -4.12 -10.67 5.04
C LEU A 173 -5.62 -10.40 4.97
N LYS A 174 -6.08 -9.60 4.00
CA LYS A 174 -7.51 -9.38 3.76
C LYS A 174 -8.27 -10.68 3.48
N GLN A 175 -7.65 -11.60 2.77
CA GLN A 175 -8.23 -12.93 2.57
C GLN A 175 -8.27 -13.74 3.88
N ALA A 176 -7.25 -13.61 4.74
CA ALA A 176 -7.25 -14.24 6.07
C ALA A 176 -8.35 -13.67 6.97
N GLU A 177 -8.60 -12.36 6.94
CA GLU A 177 -9.71 -11.71 7.66
C GLU A 177 -11.06 -12.34 7.34
N LYS A 178 -11.31 -12.60 6.05
CA LYS A 178 -12.52 -13.26 5.60
C LYS A 178 -12.69 -14.64 6.26
N TYR A 179 -11.63 -15.44 6.34
CA TYR A 179 -11.68 -16.74 7.00
C TYR A 179 -11.86 -16.61 8.52
N ILE A 180 -11.28 -15.60 9.14
CA ILE A 180 -11.47 -15.28 10.56
C ILE A 180 -12.93 -14.94 10.84
N VAL A 181 -13.57 -14.12 10.02
CA VAL A 181 -15.00 -13.79 10.14
C VAL A 181 -15.85 -15.07 10.02
N MET A 182 -15.58 -15.91 9.02
CA MET A 182 -16.30 -17.18 8.84
C MET A 182 -16.12 -18.12 10.04
N LEU A 183 -14.93 -18.17 10.63
CA LEU A 183 -14.69 -18.96 11.86
C LEU A 183 -15.43 -18.40 13.06
N GLY A 184 -15.47 -17.07 13.23
CA GLY A 184 -16.26 -16.42 14.28
C GLY A 184 -17.74 -16.76 14.16
N LEU A 185 -18.30 -16.64 12.96
CA LEU A 185 -19.70 -17.01 12.69
C LEU A 185 -19.98 -18.48 13.00
N LEU A 186 -19.10 -19.40 12.61
CA LEU A 186 -19.27 -20.83 12.89
C LEU A 186 -19.17 -21.17 14.38
N HIS A 187 -18.43 -20.37 15.15
CA HIS A 187 -18.28 -20.58 16.58
C HIS A 187 -19.48 -20.05 17.37
N ASP A 188 -19.96 -18.86 17.01
CA ASP A 188 -20.98 -18.12 17.75
C ASP A 188 -22.40 -18.50 17.33
N SER A 189 -22.60 -19.00 16.11
CA SER A 189 -23.89 -19.53 15.65
C SER A 189 -24.06 -20.97 16.09
N ILE A 190 -24.75 -21.17 17.22
CA ILE A 190 -24.80 -22.47 17.86
C ILE A 190 -25.58 -23.50 17.03
N ASP A 191 -26.56 -23.14 16.21
CA ASP A 191 -27.28 -24.09 15.36
C ASP A 191 -27.89 -23.52 14.06
N ASP A 192 -27.90 -22.17 13.86
CA ASP A 192 -28.66 -21.53 12.80
C ASP A 192 -27.84 -20.83 11.71
N PHE A 193 -26.52 -21.10 11.61
CA PHE A 193 -25.74 -20.53 10.51
C PHE A 193 -26.23 -21.12 9.19
N ASN A 194 -26.93 -20.29 8.43
CA ASN A 194 -27.40 -20.67 7.12
C ASN A 194 -26.20 -20.81 6.16
N LYS A 195 -25.85 -22.07 5.85
CA LYS A 195 -24.73 -22.40 4.94
C LYS A 195 -24.86 -21.80 3.54
N GLU A 196 -26.02 -21.26 3.19
CA GLU A 196 -26.30 -20.64 1.89
C GLU A 196 -25.91 -19.17 1.79
N VAL A 197 -25.47 -18.53 2.89
CA VAL A 197 -25.02 -17.13 2.85
C VAL A 197 -23.72 -17.03 2.10
N ARG A 198 -23.82 -16.69 0.81
CA ARG A 198 -22.68 -16.50 -0.10
C ARG A 198 -22.47 -15.06 -0.53
N SER A 199 -23.44 -14.16 -0.27
CA SER A 199 -23.34 -12.75 -0.61
C SER A 199 -22.69 -11.96 0.52
N PHE A 200 -22.09 -10.82 0.18
CA PHE A 200 -21.52 -9.91 1.16
C PHE A 200 -22.58 -9.35 2.11
N GLU A 201 -23.73 -8.94 1.58
CA GLU A 201 -24.86 -8.43 2.35
C GLU A 201 -25.41 -9.49 3.31
N GLY A 202 -25.44 -10.74 2.88
CA GLY A 202 -25.80 -11.85 3.73
C GLY A 202 -24.82 -12.05 4.88
N LEU A 203 -23.52 -11.97 4.64
CA LEU A 203 -22.49 -12.03 5.69
C LEU A 203 -22.59 -10.85 6.65
N VAL A 204 -22.81 -9.63 6.17
CA VAL A 204 -23.06 -8.44 7.01
C VAL A 204 -24.28 -8.65 7.90
N SER A 205 -25.37 -9.19 7.34
CA SER A 205 -26.57 -9.50 8.10
C SER A 205 -26.32 -10.51 9.22
N GLU A 206 -25.58 -11.60 8.93
CA GLU A 206 -25.23 -12.60 9.94
C GLU A 206 -24.30 -12.06 11.03
N VAL A 207 -23.28 -11.28 10.66
CA VAL A 207 -22.40 -10.62 11.65
C VAL A 207 -23.19 -9.64 12.51
N ASN A 208 -24.20 -8.95 11.97
CA ASN A 208 -25.08 -8.06 12.73
C ASN A 208 -25.97 -8.80 13.72
N ARG A 209 -26.27 -10.07 13.50
CA ARG A 209 -27.02 -10.92 14.45
C ARG A 209 -26.18 -11.36 15.64
N ILE A 210 -24.85 -11.31 15.54
CA ILE A 210 -23.96 -11.63 16.65
C ILE A 210 -24.09 -10.56 17.73
N ILE A 211 -24.52 -10.94 18.92
CA ILE A 211 -24.76 -10.04 20.08
C ILE A 211 -23.47 -9.87 20.91
N PHE A 212 -22.28 -10.03 20.34
CA PHE A 212 -21.04 -10.08 21.08
C PHE A 212 -20.25 -8.76 21.02
N ASN A 213 -19.34 -8.59 21.98
CA ASN A 213 -18.38 -7.47 22.06
C ASN A 213 -17.48 -7.37 20.81
N ASP A 214 -17.36 -8.45 20.04
CA ASP A 214 -16.50 -8.54 18.86
C ASP A 214 -17.22 -8.18 17.54
N ARG A 215 -18.53 -7.87 17.57
CA ARG A 215 -19.32 -7.58 16.35
C ARG A 215 -18.69 -6.50 15.48
N GLU A 216 -18.31 -5.40 16.08
CA GLU A 216 -17.70 -4.29 15.34
C GLU A 216 -16.35 -4.68 14.72
N LYS A 217 -15.55 -5.46 15.44
CA LYS A 217 -14.28 -6.01 14.96
C LYS A 217 -14.48 -6.89 13.72
N TYR A 218 -15.45 -7.81 13.78
CA TYR A 218 -15.75 -8.68 12.63
C TYR A 218 -16.37 -7.93 11.46
N LEU A 219 -17.16 -6.90 11.70
CA LEU A 219 -17.62 -6.01 10.63
C LEU A 219 -16.44 -5.29 9.96
N ARG A 220 -15.52 -4.73 10.75
CA ARG A 220 -14.33 -4.08 10.20
C ARG A 220 -13.48 -5.04 9.36
N PHE A 221 -13.26 -6.28 9.83
CA PHE A 221 -12.60 -7.33 9.04
C PHE A 221 -13.35 -7.66 7.76
N LEU A 222 -14.67 -7.79 7.83
CA LEU A 222 -15.48 -8.12 6.67
C LEU A 222 -15.44 -7.04 5.60
N TYR A 223 -15.58 -5.77 5.99
CA TYR A 223 -15.47 -4.63 5.08
C TYR A 223 -14.06 -4.53 4.51
N ASP A 224 -13.02 -4.66 5.35
CA ASP A 224 -11.64 -4.59 4.88
C ASP A 224 -11.29 -5.72 3.91
N SER A 225 -11.77 -6.93 4.16
CA SER A 225 -11.57 -8.09 3.27
C SER A 225 -12.17 -7.91 1.87
N ASN A 226 -13.15 -7.01 1.74
CA ASN A 226 -13.77 -6.60 0.47
C ASN A 226 -13.18 -5.31 -0.13
N PHE A 227 -12.13 -4.77 0.46
CA PHE A 227 -11.55 -3.48 0.09
C PHE A 227 -12.52 -2.31 0.25
N ASP A 228 -13.45 -2.42 1.18
CA ASP A 228 -14.49 -1.43 1.44
C ASP A 228 -14.28 -0.75 2.80
N SER A 229 -14.94 0.38 3.02
CA SER A 229 -14.87 1.13 4.28
C SER A 229 -16.14 0.90 5.10
N PHE A 230 -15.98 0.52 6.36
CA PHE A 230 -17.09 0.41 7.30
C PHE A 230 -17.78 1.77 7.55
N SER A 231 -17.05 2.87 7.42
CA SER A 231 -17.56 4.24 7.50
C SER A 231 -17.90 4.76 6.11
N GLU A 232 -18.95 4.39 5.46
CA GLU A 232 -19.48 4.84 4.15
C GLU A 232 -18.52 5.58 3.20
N VAL A 233 -17.58 6.38 3.73
CA VAL A 233 -16.57 7.13 2.99
C VAL A 233 -15.19 6.59 3.32
N SER A 234 -14.42 6.19 2.30
CA SER A 234 -13.02 5.77 2.48
C SER A 234 -12.17 6.93 3.01
N TYR A 235 -11.13 6.61 3.77
CA TYR A 235 -10.24 7.65 4.26
C TYR A 235 -9.52 8.38 3.11
N TYR A 236 -9.23 7.70 2.01
CA TYR A 236 -8.71 8.30 0.79
C TYR A 236 -9.66 9.40 0.25
N ASP A 237 -10.94 9.04 0.08
CA ASP A 237 -11.94 10.00 -0.42
C ASP A 237 -12.16 11.17 0.54
N SER A 238 -12.08 10.92 1.85
CA SER A 238 -12.17 11.99 2.86
C SER A 238 -11.01 12.97 2.77
N VAL A 239 -9.80 12.49 2.50
CA VAL A 239 -8.62 13.35 2.28
C VAL A 239 -8.72 14.09 0.97
N TRP A 240 -9.13 13.42 -0.11
CA TRP A 240 -9.28 14.00 -1.43
C TRP A 240 -10.35 15.10 -1.49
N LYS A 241 -11.44 14.94 -0.77
CA LYS A 241 -12.56 15.91 -0.73
C LYS A 241 -12.36 17.06 0.26
N GLN A 242 -11.24 17.11 0.99
CA GLN A 242 -11.00 18.21 1.92
C GLN A 242 -10.78 19.52 1.17
N PRO A 243 -11.49 20.63 1.55
CA PRO A 243 -11.35 21.94 0.90
C PRO A 243 -9.93 22.52 1.00
N ASP A 244 -9.14 22.07 1.96
CA ASP A 244 -7.78 22.55 2.24
C ASP A 244 -6.70 21.87 1.42
N LEU A 245 -7.05 21.17 0.33
CA LEU A 245 -6.09 20.56 -0.57
C LEU A 245 -5.06 21.56 -1.12
N HIS A 246 -5.41 22.82 -1.26
CA HIS A 246 -4.47 23.88 -1.62
C HIS A 246 -3.38 24.11 -0.57
N GLU A 247 -3.71 24.07 0.70
CA GLU A 247 -2.73 24.17 1.79
C GLU A 247 -1.88 22.90 1.88
N LEU A 248 -2.44 21.77 1.47
CA LEU A 248 -1.75 20.48 1.44
C LEU A 248 -0.64 20.44 0.37
N ALA A 249 -0.83 21.12 -0.75
CA ALA A 249 0.17 21.21 -1.82
C ALA A 249 1.36 22.14 -1.44
N ILE A 250 1.15 23.08 -0.52
CA ILE A 250 2.16 24.09 -0.12
C ILE A 250 3.08 23.59 1.02
N GLY A 251 2.86 22.37 1.51
CA GLY A 251 3.63 21.78 2.61
C GLY A 251 3.18 22.30 3.97
N ILE A 252 2.69 21.40 4.81
CA ILE A 252 2.30 21.74 6.19
C ILE A 252 3.56 21.85 7.03
N PRO A 253 3.94 23.05 7.54
CA PRO A 253 5.21 23.26 8.22
C PRO A 253 5.41 22.44 9.51
N ASN A 254 4.33 21.94 10.12
CA ASN A 254 4.34 21.32 11.45
C ASN A 254 4.03 19.81 11.44
N PHE A 255 4.15 19.16 10.29
CA PHE A 255 3.76 17.76 10.16
C PHE A 255 4.97 16.87 9.89
N ASP A 256 5.89 16.78 10.84
CA ASP A 256 7.08 15.95 10.66
C ASP A 256 7.48 15.21 11.93
N PRO A 257 6.76 14.12 12.28
CA PRO A 257 7.36 13.14 13.16
C PRO A 257 8.64 12.63 12.52
N ALA A 258 9.70 12.40 13.29
CA ALA A 258 11.03 12.06 12.79
C ALA A 258 11.04 10.84 11.84
N TYR A 259 10.08 9.90 11.99
CA TYR A 259 9.91 8.73 11.13
C TYR A 259 9.21 9.02 9.79
N LEU A 260 8.65 10.25 9.61
CA LEU A 260 8.07 10.71 8.35
C LEU A 260 9.07 11.46 7.47
N ARG A 261 10.29 11.69 7.98
CA ARG A 261 11.35 12.32 7.18
C ARG A 261 11.76 11.37 6.08
N ASN A 262 11.87 11.94 4.88
CA ASN A 262 12.40 11.20 3.75
C ASN A 262 13.83 10.73 4.09
N PRO A 263 14.13 9.43 4.06
CA PRO A 263 15.48 8.95 4.35
C PRO A 263 16.55 9.53 3.39
N GLU A 264 16.14 10.06 2.22
CA GLU A 264 17.04 10.75 1.28
C GLU A 264 17.41 12.18 1.74
N GLU A 265 16.63 12.79 2.65
CA GLU A 265 16.93 14.10 3.25
C GLU A 265 17.78 13.99 4.51
N ALA A 266 17.99 12.81 5.04
CA ALA A 266 18.95 12.56 6.10
C ALA A 266 20.36 12.70 5.52
N LYS A 267 20.92 13.92 5.54
CA LYS A 267 22.33 14.13 5.18
C LYS A 267 23.18 13.16 6.00
N PRO A 268 24.09 12.43 5.36
CA PRO A 268 25.02 11.59 6.11
C PRO A 268 25.73 12.46 7.18
N PRO A 269 25.94 11.95 8.39
CA PRO A 269 26.64 12.70 9.41
C PRO A 269 27.99 13.13 8.83
N LYS A 270 28.28 14.44 8.92
CA LYS A 270 29.57 14.97 8.50
C LYS A 270 30.66 14.15 9.16
N PRO A 271 31.67 13.66 8.43
CA PRO A 271 32.74 12.91 9.03
C PRO A 271 33.37 13.79 10.11
N THR A 272 33.34 13.28 11.34
CA THR A 272 33.99 13.93 12.48
C THR A 272 35.47 13.96 12.19
N THR A 273 36.00 15.11 11.87
CA THR A 273 37.44 15.33 11.74
C THR A 273 38.05 15.08 13.11
N ILE A 274 38.60 13.90 13.32
CA ILE A 274 39.44 13.61 14.49
C ILE A 274 40.69 14.48 14.33
N LYS A 275 40.83 15.47 15.23
CA LYS A 275 42.08 16.21 15.43
C LYS A 275 43.02 15.42 16.29
#